data_197d9ca8c3d4da67bb604d53a9521aa2
#
_entry.id   197d9ca8c3d4da67bb604d53a9521aa2
#
_cell.length_a   1.000
_cell.length_b   1.000
_cell.length_c   1.000
_cell.angle_alpha   90.00
_cell.angle_beta   90.00
_cell.angle_gamma   90.00
#
_symmetry.space_group_name_H-M   'P 1'
#
loop_
_entity.id
_entity.type
_entity.pdbx_description
1 polymer ?
#
loop_
_entity_poly.entity_id
_entity_poly.type
_entity_poly.pdbx_seq_one_letter_code
_entity_poly.pdbx_strand_id
1 'polypeptide(L)'
;MNSFFYFYYYLLPICLFWSCSGPPAPKPSPPRVTIQETKSPSVIPPSPPDKVPIISVKYDKDKMVILWKQSTASDFKEYVLFQQIKDSSIDTIEIVQNIADTVFQLHSFDPRIENWFWVNVKNKADSVAIGDRGTHELEIRAPAPTKIFPIEYSKAIRIRWEKNLDIDFNHYIIYQSKNPDMDKNKIAQKVYEKDDTTFFLPMDSAFYYQIGVVDHWGLESYSNIVLGDYFVTIMGKDYSLLETKEFDLSSSSLFGDFPEEIFKLLNLEVLRLQNNFITGGLPDQLWEMSYLRVINLSDNQLTGVIPGDIHRLKNMEEIWLSNNQFSGHLPYQIFSLKNLTHLNLSSNKLSGNLSEAVGNLQHLVYLNLWDNDISGTIPRDIGDLSKLEFLSLGKNKIRGTIPTEIGNVKSLVSLALFENKLEGSIPNNLTELPNLKYLGLFSNNLIGYVPDYFMDNSNLRYLRLDKNNLTEIDHDAMCGSGFNWDNFIYYDVSKNSFNNTLPVCFESETLRKIYVESFKN
;
A
#
# COMPACT_ATOMS: atom_id res chain seq x y z
N MET A 1 20.44 -1.72 -19.51
CA MET A 1 20.43 -0.90 -20.74
C MET A 1 19.72 0.38 -20.40
N ASN A 2 20.47 1.40 -20.13
CA ASN A 2 20.55 2.78 -20.62
C ASN A 2 19.20 3.48 -20.86
N SER A 3 18.93 4.66 -20.31
CA SER A 3 19.62 5.96 -20.44
C SER A 3 18.92 6.94 -19.50
N PHE A 4 19.62 7.71 -18.67
CA PHE A 4 20.06 9.09 -18.80
C PHE A 4 19.03 10.07 -19.39
N PHE A 5 18.67 11.10 -18.60
CA PHE A 5 18.66 12.49 -19.03
C PHE A 5 18.79 13.45 -17.84
N TYR A 6 19.81 14.22 -17.88
CA TYR A 6 20.24 15.51 -17.41
C TYR A 6 19.24 16.64 -17.64
N PHE A 7 19.25 17.62 -16.72
CA PHE A 7 19.13 19.06 -17.02
C PHE A 7 19.79 19.86 -15.89
N TYR A 8 20.81 20.44 -16.11
CA TYR A 8 21.50 21.72 -16.27
C TYR A 8 20.57 22.94 -16.21
N TYR A 9 20.99 23.94 -15.43
CA TYR A 9 20.95 25.38 -15.76
C TYR A 9 21.34 26.20 -14.53
N TYR A 10 22.02 27.28 -14.55
CA TYR A 10 22.87 28.08 -15.42
C TYR A 10 23.51 29.11 -14.51
N LEU A 11 24.81 29.17 -14.57
CA LEU A 11 25.64 30.29 -14.09
C LEU A 11 25.89 31.19 -15.27
N LEU A 12 25.85 32.48 -15.08
CA LEU A 12 26.69 33.39 -15.87
C LEU A 12 27.01 34.68 -15.11
N PRO A 13 28.20 35.23 -15.32
CA PRO A 13 28.85 36.26 -14.49
C PRO A 13 28.76 37.63 -15.14
N ILE A 14 28.98 38.67 -14.35
CA ILE A 14 29.31 39.99 -14.90
C ILE A 14 30.61 40.44 -14.27
N CYS A 15 31.62 40.49 -15.13
CA CYS A 15 32.89 41.17 -14.93
C CYS A 15 32.82 42.62 -15.35
N LEU A 16 33.81 43.39 -14.85
CA LEU A 16 34.40 44.61 -15.36
C LEU A 16 33.80 45.93 -14.83
N PHE A 17 34.54 46.75 -14.12
CA PHE A 17 35.55 47.63 -14.69
C PHE A 17 36.56 48.14 -13.63
N TRP A 18 37.77 48.19 -14.09
CA TRP A 18 38.99 48.77 -13.52
C TRP A 18 38.92 50.30 -13.39
N SER A 19 39.48 50.86 -12.32
CA SER A 19 40.31 52.03 -12.46
C SER A 19 41.27 52.15 -11.29
N CYS A 20 42.54 52.17 -11.64
CA CYS A 20 43.66 52.48 -10.76
C CYS A 20 43.66 53.98 -10.38
N SER A 21 43.87 54.25 -9.10
CA SER A 21 44.48 55.51 -8.69
C SER A 21 45.33 55.24 -7.48
N GLY A 22 46.60 55.61 -7.61
CA GLY A 22 47.64 55.37 -6.63
C GLY A 22 47.54 56.27 -5.36
N PRO A 23 48.34 56.00 -4.36
CA PRO A 23 48.25 56.64 -3.07
C PRO A 23 48.77 58.11 -3.11
N PRO A 24 48.15 59.04 -2.38
CA PRO A 24 48.63 60.39 -2.27
C PRO A 24 49.85 60.50 -1.33
N ALA A 25 50.75 61.41 -1.66
CA ALA A 25 51.98 61.70 -0.98
C ALA A 25 51.77 62.22 0.47
N PRO A 26 52.77 62.04 1.36
CA PRO A 26 52.64 62.38 2.77
C PRO A 26 52.73 63.93 2.98
N LYS A 27 51.85 64.43 3.82
CA LYS A 27 51.91 65.85 4.30
C LYS A 27 52.98 66.05 5.29
N PRO A 28 53.64 67.24 5.38
CA PRO A 28 54.72 67.51 6.26
C PRO A 28 54.26 67.64 7.69
N SER A 29 55.11 67.20 8.62
CA SER A 29 54.95 67.23 10.09
C SER A 29 54.98 68.67 10.65
N PRO A 30 54.14 68.94 11.64
CA PRO A 30 54.26 70.19 12.38
C PRO A 30 55.48 70.19 13.40
N PRO A 31 55.94 71.33 13.86
CA PRO A 31 57.17 71.39 14.60
C PRO A 31 57.04 70.83 16.03
N ARG A 32 58.13 70.23 16.48
CA ARG A 32 58.31 69.54 17.75
C ARG A 32 58.31 70.61 18.87
N VAL A 33 57.31 70.63 19.74
CA VAL A 33 57.33 71.33 21.04
C VAL A 33 57.89 70.33 22.06
N THR A 34 59.02 70.69 22.62
CA THR A 34 59.69 69.97 23.74
C THR A 34 59.00 70.33 25.04
N ILE A 35 58.15 69.44 25.54
CA ILE A 35 57.62 69.51 26.88
C ILE A 35 58.50 68.63 27.77
N GLN A 36 59.12 69.20 28.79
CA GLN A 36 59.81 68.40 29.80
C GLN A 36 58.77 67.60 30.60
N GLU A 37 58.81 66.29 30.43
CA GLU A 37 58.08 65.39 31.28
C GLU A 37 58.69 65.30 32.64
N THR A 38 57.96 65.77 33.64
CA THR A 38 58.19 65.39 35.04
C THR A 38 57.77 63.95 35.20
N LYS A 39 58.71 63.01 35.41
CA LYS A 39 58.46 61.62 35.72
C LYS A 39 57.61 61.48 36.96
N SER A 40 56.31 61.23 36.79
CA SER A 40 55.51 60.56 37.81
C SER A 40 56.01 59.11 37.95
N PRO A 41 56.03 58.55 39.17
CA PRO A 41 56.47 57.19 39.36
C PRO A 41 55.57 56.26 38.51
N SER A 42 56.16 55.45 37.65
CA SER A 42 55.48 54.45 36.86
C SER A 42 54.82 53.43 37.79
N VAL A 43 53.50 53.58 37.98
CA VAL A 43 52.71 52.50 38.54
C VAL A 43 52.72 51.40 37.45
N ILE A 44 53.51 50.36 37.67
CA ILE A 44 53.45 49.13 36.87
C ILE A 44 52.03 48.65 37.04
N PRO A 45 51.23 48.50 35.93
CA PRO A 45 49.91 47.97 36.09
C PRO A 45 50.04 46.56 36.70
N PRO A 46 49.21 46.21 37.67
CA PRO A 46 49.29 44.93 38.35
C PRO A 46 49.18 43.82 37.26
N SER A 47 50.09 42.86 37.32
CA SER A 47 50.05 41.72 36.41
C SER A 47 48.75 40.97 36.59
N PRO A 48 48.13 40.49 35.46
CA PRO A 48 46.93 39.67 35.58
C PRO A 48 47.24 38.41 36.41
N PRO A 49 46.28 37.90 37.15
CA PRO A 49 46.43 36.63 37.88
C PRO A 49 46.77 35.50 36.95
N ASP A 50 47.27 34.38 37.47
CA ASP A 50 47.46 33.16 36.68
C ASP A 50 46.11 32.61 36.21
N LYS A 51 46.06 32.18 34.96
CA LYS A 51 44.87 31.51 34.43
C LYS A 51 44.69 30.12 35.04
N VAL A 52 43.44 29.73 35.20
CA VAL A 52 43.08 28.41 35.74
C VAL A 52 42.44 27.55 34.65
N PRO A 53 42.89 26.30 34.50
CA PRO A 53 42.27 25.37 33.53
C PRO A 53 41.03 24.72 34.12
N ILE A 54 40.09 24.35 33.26
CA ILE A 54 39.05 23.37 33.56
C ILE A 54 39.73 22.01 33.74
N ILE A 55 39.48 21.31 34.84
CA ILE A 55 40.01 20.00 35.16
C ILE A 55 39.10 18.91 34.53
N SER A 56 37.79 19.07 34.71
CA SER A 56 36.82 18.15 34.12
C SER A 56 35.45 18.80 33.99
N VAL A 57 34.70 18.35 32.96
CA VAL A 57 33.28 18.58 32.80
C VAL A 57 32.63 17.20 32.66
N LYS A 58 31.86 16.80 33.66
CA LYS A 58 31.17 15.50 33.68
C LYS A 58 29.70 15.75 33.98
N TYR A 59 28.85 14.88 33.44
CA TYR A 59 27.42 14.96 33.71
C TYR A 59 26.86 13.61 34.19
N ASP A 60 25.77 13.70 34.88
CA ASP A 60 24.84 12.67 35.27
C ASP A 60 23.45 13.09 34.74
N LYS A 61 22.42 12.28 34.88
CA LYS A 61 21.08 12.52 34.33
C LYS A 61 20.45 13.87 34.71
N ASP A 62 20.77 14.45 35.85
CA ASP A 62 20.13 15.63 36.40
C ASP A 62 21.09 16.82 36.62
N LYS A 63 22.39 16.62 36.45
CA LYS A 63 23.39 17.69 36.68
C LYS A 63 24.66 17.50 35.86
N MET A 64 25.23 18.60 35.45
CA MET A 64 26.58 18.68 34.89
C MET A 64 27.51 19.33 35.94
N VAL A 65 28.63 18.70 36.25
CA VAL A 65 29.62 19.16 37.24
C VAL A 65 30.85 19.67 36.51
N ILE A 66 31.12 20.95 36.67
CA ILE A 66 32.29 21.66 36.16
C ILE A 66 33.29 21.84 37.29
N LEU A 67 34.49 21.31 37.10
CA LEU A 67 35.59 21.38 38.05
C LEU A 67 36.77 22.12 37.44
N TRP A 68 37.31 23.12 38.12
CA TRP A 68 38.50 23.87 37.70
C TRP A 68 39.58 23.89 38.77
N LYS A 69 40.78 24.26 38.36
CA LYS A 69 41.92 24.36 39.27
C LYS A 69 41.80 25.62 40.13
N GLN A 70 42.12 25.51 41.44
CA GLN A 70 42.15 26.66 42.34
C GLN A 70 43.23 27.65 41.91
N SER A 71 42.91 28.96 41.94
CA SER A 71 43.85 30.02 41.69
C SER A 71 44.87 30.14 42.85
N THR A 72 46.10 30.53 42.50
CA THR A 72 47.17 30.79 43.45
C THR A 72 47.37 32.27 43.70
N ALA A 73 46.54 33.18 43.15
CA ALA A 73 46.64 34.58 43.22
C ALA A 73 46.39 35.10 44.68
N SER A 74 47.37 35.78 45.27
CA SER A 74 47.25 36.34 46.63
C SER A 74 46.27 37.50 46.69
N ASP A 75 46.03 38.17 45.57
CA ASP A 75 45.11 39.31 45.42
C ASP A 75 43.80 38.90 44.72
N PHE A 76 43.43 37.60 44.79
CA PHE A 76 42.20 37.09 44.25
C PHE A 76 40.97 37.90 44.64
N LYS A 77 40.05 38.08 43.65
CA LYS A 77 38.76 38.73 43.87
C LYS A 77 37.61 37.76 43.61
N GLU A 78 37.57 37.17 42.39
CA GLU A 78 36.46 36.31 41.98
C GLU A 78 36.86 35.43 40.82
N TYR A 79 36.17 34.29 40.70
CA TYR A 79 36.04 33.53 39.44
C TYR A 79 34.78 33.97 38.72
N VAL A 80 34.84 34.04 37.40
CA VAL A 80 33.68 34.24 36.53
C VAL A 80 33.61 33.04 35.60
N LEU A 81 32.60 32.21 35.77
CA LEU A 81 32.36 30.99 34.96
C LEU A 81 31.48 31.36 33.78
N PHE A 82 31.92 30.98 32.59
CA PHE A 82 31.24 31.20 31.33
C PHE A 82 30.84 29.90 30.70
N GLN A 83 29.75 29.96 29.95
CA GLN A 83 29.25 28.89 29.07
C GLN A 83 29.04 29.41 27.64
N GLN A 84 29.33 28.60 26.68
CA GLN A 84 28.94 28.79 25.28
C GLN A 84 28.35 27.46 24.74
N ILE A 85 27.08 27.49 24.33
CA ILE A 85 26.39 26.34 23.76
C ILE A 85 26.57 26.38 22.24
N LYS A 86 27.34 25.44 21.69
CA LYS A 86 27.65 25.37 20.25
C LYS A 86 28.14 26.76 19.75
N ASP A 87 27.44 27.35 18.78
CA ASP A 87 27.76 28.66 18.17
C ASP A 87 26.95 29.84 18.78
N SER A 88 26.34 29.64 19.95
CA SER A 88 25.54 30.67 20.61
C SER A 88 26.39 31.80 21.23
N SER A 89 25.70 32.80 21.80
CA SER A 89 26.33 33.83 22.65
C SER A 89 27.04 33.21 23.85
N ILE A 90 28.00 33.95 24.38
CA ILE A 90 28.70 33.59 25.59
C ILE A 90 27.90 34.12 26.76
N ASP A 91 27.54 33.23 27.67
CA ASP A 91 26.78 33.59 28.86
C ASP A 91 27.65 33.45 30.13
N THR A 92 27.53 34.40 31.06
CA THR A 92 28.08 34.26 32.42
C THR A 92 27.08 33.46 33.24
N ILE A 93 27.48 32.26 33.70
CA ILE A 93 26.59 31.38 34.45
C ILE A 93 26.78 31.46 35.97
N GLU A 94 27.97 31.87 36.44
CA GLU A 94 28.24 31.98 37.88
C GLU A 94 29.40 32.93 38.16
N ILE A 95 29.36 33.61 39.33
CA ILE A 95 30.45 34.40 39.88
C ILE A 95 30.76 33.89 41.28
N VAL A 96 31.96 33.37 41.48
CA VAL A 96 32.39 32.75 42.74
C VAL A 96 33.45 33.60 43.40
N GLN A 97 33.16 34.11 44.60
CA GLN A 97 34.05 35.00 45.35
C GLN A 97 35.01 34.28 46.32
N ASN A 98 34.73 33.01 46.61
CA ASN A 98 35.63 32.24 47.47
C ASN A 98 36.65 31.46 46.60
N ILE A 99 37.93 31.71 46.83
CA ILE A 99 39.04 31.09 46.09
C ILE A 99 39.06 29.55 46.20
N ALA A 100 38.49 28.97 47.28
CA ALA A 100 38.46 27.54 47.51
C ALA A 100 37.33 26.85 46.78
N ASP A 101 36.31 27.58 46.32
CA ASP A 101 35.14 27.01 45.63
C ASP A 101 35.46 26.87 44.13
N THR A 102 35.76 25.65 43.73
CA THR A 102 36.24 25.31 42.38
C THR A 102 35.33 24.29 41.68
N VAL A 103 34.09 24.19 42.15
CA VAL A 103 33.08 23.28 41.60
C VAL A 103 31.77 24.00 41.37
N PHE A 104 31.17 23.82 40.21
CA PHE A 104 29.83 24.30 39.90
C PHE A 104 28.95 23.18 39.40
N GLN A 105 27.66 23.17 39.74
CA GLN A 105 26.66 22.20 39.29
C GLN A 105 25.61 22.91 38.43
N LEU A 106 25.55 22.55 37.17
CA LEU A 106 24.56 23.05 36.22
C LEU A 106 23.43 22.03 36.10
N HIS A 107 22.18 22.44 36.36
CA HIS A 107 21.00 21.59 36.34
C HIS A 107 20.17 21.71 35.06
N SER A 108 20.44 22.69 34.20
CA SER A 108 19.75 22.88 32.92
C SER A 108 20.78 22.82 31.79
N PHE A 109 20.90 21.66 31.16
CA PHE A 109 21.85 21.41 30.09
C PHE A 109 21.34 20.31 29.15
N ASP A 110 21.87 20.26 27.94
CA ASP A 110 21.66 19.15 26.99
C ASP A 110 23.04 18.56 26.61
N PRO A 111 23.40 17.35 27.06
CA PRO A 111 24.71 16.78 26.80
C PRO A 111 24.87 16.30 25.33
N ARG A 112 23.81 16.29 24.55
CA ARG A 112 23.86 15.97 23.10
C ARG A 112 24.38 17.15 22.28
N ILE A 113 24.42 18.34 22.88
CA ILE A 113 24.89 19.57 22.28
C ILE A 113 26.22 19.97 22.94
N GLU A 114 27.18 20.37 22.12
CA GLU A 114 28.49 20.79 22.60
C GLU A 114 28.37 22.03 23.50
N ASN A 115 28.80 21.89 24.77
CA ASN A 115 28.86 22.95 25.77
C ASN A 115 30.31 23.23 26.12
N TRP A 116 30.76 24.44 25.91
CA TRP A 116 32.08 24.89 26.27
C TRP A 116 32.03 25.71 27.53
N PHE A 117 32.98 25.46 28.48
CA PHE A 117 33.10 26.16 29.75
C PHE A 117 34.51 26.69 29.89
N TRP A 118 34.66 27.84 30.53
CA TRP A 118 35.94 28.39 30.99
C TRP A 118 35.74 29.31 32.17
N VAL A 119 36.77 29.46 32.98
CA VAL A 119 36.78 30.28 34.17
C VAL A 119 37.79 31.41 34.03
N ASN A 120 37.33 32.63 34.07
CA ASN A 120 38.19 33.78 34.19
C ASN A 120 38.48 34.08 35.66
N VAL A 121 39.74 34.36 35.98
CA VAL A 121 40.18 34.79 37.31
C VAL A 121 40.34 36.31 37.32
N LYS A 122 39.72 36.94 38.27
CA LYS A 122 39.80 38.38 38.43
C LYS A 122 40.47 38.72 39.77
N ASN A 123 41.41 39.66 39.78
CA ASN A 123 42.06 40.13 40.99
C ASN A 123 41.40 41.41 41.54
N LYS A 124 41.86 41.86 42.69
CA LYS A 124 41.35 43.11 43.37
C LYS A 124 41.60 44.40 42.59
N ALA A 125 42.49 44.37 41.60
CA ALA A 125 42.76 45.48 40.69
C ALA A 125 41.95 45.37 39.38
N ASP A 126 40.97 44.48 39.33
CA ASP A 126 40.10 44.17 38.16
C ASP A 126 40.87 43.71 36.93
N SER A 127 42.11 43.24 37.05
CA SER A 127 42.84 42.56 35.98
C SER A 127 42.33 41.15 35.85
N VAL A 128 42.17 40.70 34.62
CA VAL A 128 41.52 39.42 34.28
C VAL A 128 42.48 38.48 33.58
N ALA A 129 42.59 37.25 34.06
CA ALA A 129 43.19 36.12 33.32
C ALA A 129 42.08 35.23 32.74
N ILE A 130 42.11 35.01 31.45
CA ILE A 130 41.14 34.17 30.74
C ILE A 130 41.63 32.73 30.83
N GLY A 131 40.77 31.85 31.40
CA GLY A 131 41.04 30.41 31.51
C GLY A 131 40.93 29.66 30.21
N ASP A 132 41.49 28.45 30.20
CA ASP A 132 41.38 27.56 29.05
C ASP A 132 39.97 26.93 29.01
N ARG A 133 39.46 26.73 27.80
CA ARG A 133 38.15 26.11 27.59
C ARG A 133 38.18 24.61 27.87
N GLY A 134 37.12 24.09 28.45
CA GLY A 134 36.85 22.68 28.63
C GLY A 134 35.42 22.33 28.18
N THR A 135 35.23 21.14 27.73
CA THR A 135 33.91 20.60 27.32
C THR A 135 33.69 19.21 27.91
N HIS A 136 32.49 18.75 27.86
CA HIS A 136 32.09 17.38 28.23
C HIS A 136 32.17 16.44 27.02
N GLU A 137 32.12 15.16 27.29
CA GLU A 137 31.87 14.14 26.27
C GLU A 137 30.40 14.23 25.79
N LEU A 138 30.20 14.23 24.50
CA LEU A 138 28.83 14.32 23.93
C LEU A 138 28.06 13.02 24.18
N GLU A 139 26.82 13.15 24.59
CA GLU A 139 25.88 12.03 24.68
C GLU A 139 25.29 11.74 23.28
N ILE A 140 25.97 10.88 22.55
CA ILE A 140 25.57 10.45 21.20
C ILE A 140 25.23 8.95 21.14
N ARG A 141 25.42 8.26 22.25
CA ARG A 141 25.23 6.82 22.32
C ARG A 141 23.83 6.51 22.82
N ALA A 142 23.02 5.86 21.95
CA ALA A 142 21.73 5.33 22.35
C ALA A 142 21.90 4.30 23.47
N PRO A 143 20.90 4.14 24.35
CA PRO A 143 20.91 3.13 25.41
C PRO A 143 21.09 1.72 24.83
N ALA A 144 21.56 0.80 25.65
CA ALA A 144 21.70 -0.58 25.23
C ALA A 144 20.32 -1.16 24.84
N PRO A 145 20.19 -1.80 23.68
CA PRO A 145 18.92 -2.39 23.29
C PRO A 145 18.56 -3.52 24.26
N THR A 146 17.29 -3.62 24.57
CA THR A 146 16.77 -4.76 25.35
C THR A 146 16.43 -5.93 24.41
N LYS A 147 16.11 -7.09 25.00
CA LYS A 147 15.65 -8.26 24.26
C LYS A 147 14.23 -8.58 24.68
N ILE A 148 13.33 -8.66 23.70
CA ILE A 148 11.97 -9.15 23.93
C ILE A 148 11.96 -10.68 23.83
N PHE A 149 11.32 -11.33 24.79
CA PHE A 149 11.16 -12.77 24.82
C PHE A 149 10.00 -13.21 23.93
N PRO A 150 9.93 -14.50 23.54
CA PRO A 150 8.75 -15.03 22.88
C PRO A 150 7.47 -14.72 23.65
N ILE A 151 6.41 -14.45 22.91
CA ILE A 151 5.11 -14.09 23.48
C ILE A 151 4.52 -15.30 24.24
N GLU A 152 3.98 -15.03 25.41
CA GLU A 152 3.25 -16.02 26.20
C GLU A 152 1.74 -15.75 26.07
N TYR A 153 0.99 -16.84 25.84
CA TYR A 153 -0.46 -16.79 25.66
C TYR A 153 -1.17 -17.46 26.84
N SER A 154 -2.15 -16.77 27.42
CA SER A 154 -3.04 -17.32 28.43
C SER A 154 -4.44 -16.73 28.27
N LYS A 155 -4.93 -15.95 29.25
CA LYS A 155 -6.13 -15.11 29.10
C LYS A 155 -5.86 -13.76 28.43
N ALA A 156 -4.60 -13.45 28.21
CA ALA A 156 -4.09 -12.24 27.57
C ALA A 156 -2.76 -12.56 26.89
N ILE A 157 -2.36 -11.72 25.93
CA ILE A 157 -1.00 -11.71 25.38
C ILE A 157 -0.08 -11.14 26.47
N ARG A 158 0.93 -11.89 26.87
CA ARG A 158 1.95 -11.46 27.82
C ARG A 158 3.26 -11.19 27.09
N ILE A 159 3.66 -9.92 27.04
CA ILE A 159 4.94 -9.47 26.49
C ILE A 159 5.91 -9.32 27.66
N ARG A 160 7.10 -9.92 27.53
CA ARG A 160 8.20 -9.76 28.50
C ARG A 160 9.48 -9.38 27.78
N TRP A 161 10.31 -8.57 28.45
CA TRP A 161 11.62 -8.17 27.93
C TRP A 161 12.68 -8.14 29.03
N GLU A 162 13.95 -8.10 28.63
CA GLU A 162 15.07 -7.97 29.55
C GLU A 162 15.11 -6.57 30.16
N LYS A 163 15.43 -6.49 31.45
CA LYS A 163 15.62 -5.20 32.12
C LYS A 163 16.81 -4.47 31.52
N ASN A 164 16.63 -3.21 31.15
CA ASN A 164 17.73 -2.35 30.74
C ASN A 164 18.57 -1.97 31.98
N LEU A 165 19.89 -1.93 31.85
CA LEU A 165 20.82 -1.65 32.95
C LEU A 165 21.44 -0.24 32.89
N ASP A 166 21.18 0.55 31.84
CA ASP A 166 21.77 1.87 31.67
C ASP A 166 21.36 2.82 32.80
N ILE A 167 22.31 3.63 33.24
CA ILE A 167 22.14 4.53 34.41
C ILE A 167 21.14 5.65 34.07
N ASP A 168 21.13 6.10 32.83
CA ASP A 168 20.33 7.20 32.28
C ASP A 168 19.00 6.74 31.67
N PHE A 169 18.59 5.49 31.93
CA PHE A 169 17.29 4.99 31.52
C PHE A 169 16.15 5.91 31.96
N ASN A 170 15.24 6.22 31.00
CA ASN A 170 14.04 7.00 31.26
C ASN A 170 12.78 6.13 31.22
N HIS A 171 12.48 5.48 30.07
CA HIS A 171 11.30 4.64 29.94
C HIS A 171 11.44 3.63 28.80
N TYR A 172 10.60 2.60 28.84
CA TYR A 172 10.35 1.73 27.68
C TYR A 172 9.16 2.25 26.88
N ILE A 173 9.19 1.98 25.56
CA ILE A 173 8.04 2.16 24.66
C ILE A 173 7.71 0.80 24.07
N ILE A 174 6.47 0.38 24.21
CA ILE A 174 5.97 -0.81 23.54
C ILE A 174 5.36 -0.38 22.21
N TYR A 175 6.01 -0.75 21.13
CA TYR A 175 5.52 -0.53 19.77
C TYR A 175 4.74 -1.74 19.27
N GLN A 176 3.68 -1.48 18.50
CA GLN A 176 2.93 -2.49 17.78
C GLN A 176 2.74 -2.10 16.32
N SER A 177 2.79 -3.07 15.41
CA SER A 177 2.56 -2.89 13.98
C SER A 177 1.90 -4.12 13.38
N LYS A 178 1.10 -3.91 12.33
CA LYS A 178 0.61 -5.00 11.49
C LYS A 178 1.66 -5.50 10.49
N ASN A 179 2.75 -4.75 10.31
CA ASN A 179 3.83 -5.07 9.39
C ASN A 179 5.07 -5.60 10.14
N PRO A 180 5.75 -6.63 9.61
CA PRO A 180 6.92 -7.23 10.27
C PRO A 180 8.14 -6.30 10.33
N ASP A 181 8.24 -5.30 9.46
CA ASP A 181 9.31 -4.29 9.42
C ASP A 181 9.04 -3.08 10.32
N MET A 182 7.92 -3.08 11.04
CA MET A 182 7.50 -2.01 11.95
C MET A 182 7.37 -0.61 11.30
N ASP A 183 7.26 -0.50 9.98
CA ASP A 183 7.23 0.75 9.21
C ASP A 183 6.04 1.69 9.53
N LYS A 184 4.95 1.15 10.04
CA LYS A 184 3.74 1.87 10.47
C LYS A 184 3.39 1.56 11.92
N ASN A 185 4.39 1.54 12.78
CA ASN A 185 4.19 1.22 14.18
C ASN A 185 3.33 2.28 14.90
N LYS A 186 2.66 1.81 15.93
CA LYS A 186 1.94 2.65 16.90
C LYS A 186 2.46 2.37 18.29
N ILE A 187 2.48 3.40 19.12
CA ILE A 187 2.78 3.22 20.54
C ILE A 187 1.57 2.54 21.18
N ALA A 188 1.79 1.33 21.72
CA ALA A 188 0.81 0.63 22.52
C ALA A 188 0.83 1.13 23.96
N GLN A 189 2.04 1.32 24.54
CA GLN A 189 2.21 1.75 25.92
C GLN A 189 3.59 2.35 26.13
N LYS A 190 3.72 3.22 27.14
CA LYS A 190 4.98 3.65 27.75
C LYS A 190 5.07 3.13 29.18
N VAL A 191 6.24 2.62 29.58
CA VAL A 191 6.51 2.04 30.90
C VAL A 191 7.70 2.78 31.51
N TYR A 192 7.46 3.51 32.59
CA TYR A 192 8.48 4.39 33.21
C TYR A 192 9.28 3.67 34.29
N GLU A 193 8.73 2.63 34.87
CA GLU A 193 9.41 1.85 35.90
C GLU A 193 10.41 0.87 35.26
N LYS A 194 11.69 1.05 35.59
CA LYS A 194 12.80 0.25 35.02
C LYS A 194 12.66 -1.26 35.31
N ASP A 195 12.05 -1.59 36.42
CA ASP A 195 11.84 -2.98 36.86
C ASP A 195 10.56 -3.62 36.31
N ASP A 196 9.68 -2.81 35.76
CA ASP A 196 8.47 -3.32 35.11
C ASP A 196 8.78 -3.72 33.67
N THR A 197 9.00 -5.01 33.47
CA THR A 197 9.40 -5.62 32.20
C THR A 197 8.36 -6.61 31.67
N THR A 198 7.11 -6.39 32.04
CA THR A 198 5.98 -7.21 31.60
C THR A 198 4.78 -6.35 31.24
N PHE A 199 4.13 -6.66 30.12
CA PHE A 199 2.92 -5.97 29.69
C PHE A 199 1.87 -6.97 29.20
N PHE A 200 0.59 -6.70 29.46
CA PHE A 200 -0.53 -7.54 29.07
C PHE A 200 -1.42 -6.81 28.07
N LEU A 201 -1.78 -7.49 26.99
CA LEU A 201 -2.69 -7.01 25.95
C LEU A 201 -3.88 -7.95 25.81
N PRO A 202 -5.07 -7.43 25.44
CA PRO A 202 -6.20 -8.27 25.09
C PRO A 202 -5.87 -9.12 23.84
N MET A 203 -6.47 -10.31 23.75
CA MET A 203 -6.31 -11.22 22.61
C MET A 203 -7.38 -10.92 21.54
N ASP A 204 -7.38 -9.68 21.01
CA ASP A 204 -8.35 -9.23 20.02
C ASP A 204 -7.74 -8.94 18.64
N SER A 205 -6.43 -8.86 18.56
CA SER A 205 -5.70 -8.54 17.34
C SER A 205 -4.29 -9.09 17.38
N ALA A 206 -3.79 -9.55 16.25
CA ALA A 206 -2.40 -9.96 16.11
C ALA A 206 -1.54 -8.78 15.61
N PHE A 207 -0.39 -8.59 16.25
CA PHE A 207 0.57 -7.54 15.91
C PHE A 207 2.00 -8.02 16.08
N TYR A 208 2.91 -7.41 15.35
CA TYR A 208 4.34 -7.42 15.64
C TYR A 208 4.62 -6.43 16.76
N TYR A 209 5.47 -6.81 17.71
CA TYR A 209 5.84 -6.00 18.86
C TYR A 209 7.33 -5.78 18.91
N GLN A 210 7.73 -4.59 19.33
CA GLN A 210 9.09 -4.18 19.54
C GLN A 210 9.17 -3.27 20.77
N ILE A 211 10.23 -3.38 21.56
CA ILE A 211 10.46 -2.52 22.72
C ILE A 211 11.50 -1.50 22.36
N GLY A 212 11.13 -0.23 22.45
CA GLY A 212 12.06 0.89 22.47
C GLY A 212 12.57 1.13 23.88
N VAL A 213 13.87 1.36 24.06
CA VAL A 213 14.48 1.85 25.30
C VAL A 213 14.87 3.28 25.07
N VAL A 214 14.34 4.17 25.88
CA VAL A 214 14.60 5.61 25.77
C VAL A 214 15.39 6.07 27.00
N ASP A 215 16.48 6.78 26.79
CA ASP A 215 17.26 7.40 27.84
C ASP A 215 16.65 8.72 28.31
N HIS A 216 17.28 9.34 29.30
CA HIS A 216 16.87 10.63 29.84
C HIS A 216 16.93 11.76 28.78
N TRP A 217 17.78 11.62 27.79
CA TRP A 217 18.04 12.60 26.74
C TRP A 217 17.20 12.37 25.48
N GLY A 218 16.40 11.30 25.44
CA GLY A 218 15.51 10.96 24.34
C GLY A 218 16.20 10.25 23.19
N LEU A 219 17.40 9.68 23.39
CA LEU A 219 17.98 8.73 22.47
C LEU A 219 17.28 7.38 22.64
N GLU A 220 17.08 6.65 21.57
CA GLU A 220 16.29 5.44 21.56
C GLU A 220 17.04 4.28 20.90
N SER A 221 16.93 3.09 21.49
CA SER A 221 17.34 1.82 20.91
C SER A 221 16.16 0.83 20.86
N TYR A 222 16.26 -0.18 20.01
CA TYR A 222 15.14 -1.10 19.74
C TYR A 222 15.54 -2.55 19.98
N SER A 223 14.61 -3.33 20.54
CA SER A 223 14.74 -4.78 20.69
C SER A 223 14.63 -5.50 19.34
N ASN A 224 14.83 -6.82 19.35
CA ASN A 224 14.31 -7.70 18.32
C ASN A 224 12.77 -7.54 18.23
N ILE A 225 12.23 -7.84 17.03
CA ILE A 225 10.79 -7.88 16.79
C ILE A 225 10.27 -9.28 17.13
N VAL A 226 9.11 -9.36 17.76
CA VAL A 226 8.39 -10.62 17.99
C VAL A 226 6.98 -10.54 17.47
N LEU A 227 6.49 -11.66 16.95
CA LEU A 227 5.11 -11.81 16.52
C LEU A 227 4.25 -12.18 17.71
N GLY A 228 3.29 -11.33 18.06
CA GLY A 228 2.18 -11.64 18.96
C GLY A 228 1.00 -12.10 18.12
N ASP A 229 1.07 -13.30 17.60
CA ASP A 229 0.00 -13.89 16.83
C ASP A 229 -1.06 -14.50 17.74
N TYR A 230 -2.29 -14.34 17.35
CA TYR A 230 -3.42 -14.98 18.00
C TYR A 230 -4.08 -15.94 17.01
N PHE A 231 -4.45 -17.11 17.48
CA PHE A 231 -5.10 -18.10 16.66
C PHE A 231 -6.62 -18.04 16.87
N VAL A 232 -7.35 -18.11 15.77
CA VAL A 232 -8.78 -18.36 15.80
C VAL A 232 -9.04 -19.80 15.41
N THR A 233 -9.81 -20.50 16.23
CA THR A 233 -10.21 -21.87 15.94
C THR A 233 -11.47 -21.85 15.07
N ILE A 234 -11.36 -22.33 13.83
CA ILE A 234 -12.49 -22.46 12.89
C ILE A 234 -12.60 -23.93 12.52
N MET A 235 -13.76 -24.53 12.75
CA MET A 235 -14.03 -25.96 12.48
C MET A 235 -13.00 -26.90 13.13
N GLY A 236 -12.54 -26.56 14.34
CA GLY A 236 -11.57 -27.37 15.10
C GLY A 236 -10.12 -27.27 14.65
N LYS A 237 -9.80 -26.37 13.73
CA LYS A 237 -8.44 -26.08 13.28
C LYS A 237 -8.08 -24.63 13.63
N ASP A 238 -6.87 -24.43 14.13
CA ASP A 238 -6.35 -23.12 14.50
C ASP A 238 -5.71 -22.43 13.30
N TYR A 239 -6.08 -21.17 13.12
CA TYR A 239 -5.58 -20.29 12.05
C TYR A 239 -4.96 -19.04 12.67
N SER A 240 -3.73 -18.73 12.25
CA SER A 240 -3.02 -17.51 12.63
C SER A 240 -3.74 -16.28 12.07
N LEU A 241 -3.96 -15.25 12.89
CA LEU A 241 -4.60 -14.01 12.44
C LEU A 241 -3.69 -13.19 11.51
N LEU A 242 -2.38 -13.31 11.63
CA LEU A 242 -1.41 -12.57 10.81
C LEU A 242 -0.93 -13.34 9.59
N GLU A 243 -0.65 -14.64 9.75
CA GLU A 243 0.00 -15.42 8.71
C GLU A 243 -0.99 -16.09 7.75
N THR A 244 -2.28 -16.24 8.16
CA THR A 244 -3.28 -16.87 7.30
C THR A 244 -3.66 -15.93 6.16
N LYS A 245 -3.15 -16.25 4.98
CA LYS A 245 -3.45 -15.55 3.73
C LYS A 245 -4.46 -16.29 2.86
N GLU A 246 -4.59 -17.58 3.05
CA GLU A 246 -5.52 -18.42 2.32
C GLU A 246 -6.36 -19.24 3.30
N PHE A 247 -7.68 -19.20 3.09
CA PHE A 247 -8.65 -19.97 3.85
C PHE A 247 -9.53 -20.75 2.88
N ASP A 248 -9.40 -22.08 2.92
CA ASP A 248 -10.12 -23.00 2.05
C ASP A 248 -10.84 -24.04 2.88
N LEU A 249 -12.16 -23.95 2.86
CA LEU A 249 -13.11 -24.97 3.34
C LEU A 249 -14.10 -25.35 2.23
N SER A 250 -13.63 -25.40 0.99
CA SER A 250 -14.43 -25.91 -0.12
C SER A 250 -14.83 -27.38 0.12
N SER A 251 -16.05 -27.72 -0.29
CA SER A 251 -16.58 -29.10 -0.17
C SER A 251 -16.53 -29.69 1.24
N SER A 252 -16.66 -28.85 2.26
CA SER A 252 -16.53 -29.23 3.68
C SER A 252 -17.87 -29.50 4.36
N SER A 253 -18.98 -29.53 3.61
CA SER A 253 -20.34 -29.70 4.14
C SER A 253 -20.74 -28.65 5.19
N LEU A 254 -20.23 -27.42 5.06
CA LEU A 254 -20.62 -26.30 5.91
C LEU A 254 -22.09 -25.97 5.70
N PHE A 255 -22.82 -25.72 6.78
CA PHE A 255 -24.24 -25.38 6.75
C PHE A 255 -24.54 -24.22 7.70
N GLY A 256 -25.61 -23.51 7.45
CA GLY A 256 -25.99 -22.31 8.21
C GLY A 256 -25.30 -21.06 7.67
N ASP A 257 -25.19 -20.04 8.51
CA ASP A 257 -24.63 -18.75 8.13
C ASP A 257 -23.09 -18.80 8.06
N PHE A 258 -22.47 -17.73 7.57
CA PHE A 258 -21.03 -17.58 7.56
C PHE A 258 -20.44 -17.78 8.96
N PRO A 259 -19.34 -18.54 9.12
CA PRO A 259 -18.57 -18.57 10.37
C PRO A 259 -17.98 -17.18 10.65
N GLU A 260 -18.49 -16.50 11.69
CA GLU A 260 -18.06 -15.12 12.01
C GLU A 260 -16.55 -15.02 12.31
N GLU A 261 -15.94 -16.10 12.76
CA GLU A 261 -14.50 -16.18 13.04
C GLU A 261 -13.63 -15.90 11.82
N ILE A 262 -14.11 -16.16 10.60
CA ILE A 262 -13.36 -15.89 9.34
C ILE A 262 -13.02 -14.40 9.24
N PHE A 263 -13.90 -13.51 9.69
CA PHE A 263 -13.70 -12.06 9.58
C PHE A 263 -12.62 -11.52 10.51
N LYS A 264 -12.10 -12.34 11.42
CA LYS A 264 -10.89 -12.02 12.22
C LYS A 264 -9.60 -12.15 11.40
N LEU A 265 -9.61 -12.91 10.29
CA LEU A 265 -8.48 -13.13 9.39
C LEU A 265 -8.28 -11.94 8.44
N LEU A 266 -7.96 -10.77 8.99
CA LEU A 266 -7.90 -9.52 8.21
C LEU A 266 -6.83 -9.47 7.12
N ASN A 267 -5.81 -10.35 7.20
CA ASN A 267 -4.74 -10.46 6.19
C ASN A 267 -5.06 -11.47 5.10
N LEU A 268 -6.28 -12.01 5.08
CA LEU A 268 -6.69 -13.01 4.11
C LEU A 268 -6.69 -12.43 2.70
N GLU A 269 -6.01 -13.13 1.79
CA GLU A 269 -5.94 -12.80 0.36
C GLU A 269 -6.89 -13.70 -0.46
N VAL A 270 -7.11 -14.92 -0.01
CA VAL A 270 -7.91 -15.92 -0.73
C VAL A 270 -8.92 -16.58 0.21
N LEU A 271 -10.20 -16.46 -0.13
CA LEU A 271 -11.31 -17.10 0.59
C LEU A 271 -12.03 -18.08 -0.34
N ARG A 272 -12.00 -19.36 0.00
CA ARG A 272 -12.70 -20.44 -0.74
C ARG A 272 -13.66 -21.21 0.15
N LEU A 273 -14.96 -21.06 -0.13
CA LEU A 273 -16.05 -21.74 0.57
C LEU A 273 -17.04 -22.40 -0.43
N GLN A 274 -16.61 -22.63 -1.67
CA GLN A 274 -17.49 -23.19 -2.70
C GLN A 274 -17.91 -24.62 -2.36
N ASN A 275 -19.05 -25.03 -2.93
CA ASN A 275 -19.61 -26.37 -2.78
C ASN A 275 -19.90 -26.73 -1.33
N ASN A 276 -20.71 -25.91 -0.67
CA ASN A 276 -21.18 -26.08 0.70
C ASN A 276 -22.71 -25.82 0.77
N PHE A 277 -23.25 -25.69 1.97
CA PHE A 277 -24.67 -25.42 2.22
C PHE A 277 -24.85 -24.12 3.00
N ILE A 278 -23.97 -23.13 2.77
CA ILE A 278 -23.99 -21.85 3.48
C ILE A 278 -25.22 -21.04 3.05
N THR A 279 -25.94 -20.51 4.01
CA THR A 279 -27.17 -19.73 3.87
C THR A 279 -26.97 -18.26 4.25
N GLY A 280 -28.04 -17.46 4.18
CA GLY A 280 -27.99 -16.06 4.56
C GLY A 280 -27.44 -15.16 3.47
N GLY A 281 -27.17 -13.90 3.82
CA GLY A 281 -26.58 -12.90 2.93
C GLY A 281 -25.08 -12.77 3.10
N LEU A 282 -24.47 -11.91 2.28
CA LEU A 282 -23.05 -11.55 2.42
C LEU A 282 -22.93 -10.60 3.63
N PRO A 283 -22.13 -10.96 4.66
CA PRO A 283 -22.00 -10.15 5.87
C PRO A 283 -21.20 -8.87 5.63
N ASP A 284 -21.54 -7.80 6.36
CA ASP A 284 -20.90 -6.50 6.21
C ASP A 284 -19.39 -6.53 6.52
N GLN A 285 -18.96 -7.41 7.43
CA GLN A 285 -17.56 -7.60 7.80
C GLN A 285 -16.68 -8.07 6.63
N LEU A 286 -17.26 -8.72 5.61
CA LEU A 286 -16.55 -9.14 4.41
C LEU A 286 -15.90 -7.95 3.69
N TRP A 287 -16.53 -6.78 3.71
CA TRP A 287 -16.06 -5.58 3.01
C TRP A 287 -14.91 -4.86 3.74
N GLU A 288 -14.55 -5.33 4.94
CA GLU A 288 -13.40 -4.85 5.71
C GLU A 288 -12.11 -5.63 5.40
N MET A 289 -12.23 -6.78 4.74
CA MET A 289 -11.11 -7.65 4.38
C MET A 289 -10.34 -7.11 3.15
N SER A 290 -9.67 -5.99 3.32
CA SER A 290 -9.09 -5.18 2.23
C SER A 290 -7.95 -5.85 1.45
N TYR A 291 -7.38 -6.95 1.96
CA TYR A 291 -6.34 -7.73 1.28
C TYR A 291 -6.89 -8.81 0.35
N LEU A 292 -8.21 -9.09 0.37
CA LEU A 292 -8.81 -10.10 -0.48
C LEU A 292 -8.57 -9.80 -1.96
N ARG A 293 -8.10 -10.84 -2.65
CA ARG A 293 -7.88 -10.91 -4.09
C ARG A 293 -8.81 -11.93 -4.76
N VAL A 294 -9.06 -13.03 -4.08
CA VAL A 294 -9.92 -14.10 -4.58
C VAL A 294 -11.01 -14.41 -3.56
N ILE A 295 -12.25 -14.39 -4.03
CA ILE A 295 -13.41 -14.89 -3.28
C ILE A 295 -14.16 -15.92 -4.12
N ASN A 296 -14.32 -17.13 -3.57
CA ASN A 296 -15.12 -18.16 -4.19
C ASN A 296 -16.16 -18.72 -3.21
N LEU A 297 -17.41 -18.35 -3.45
CA LEU A 297 -18.59 -18.78 -2.69
C LEU A 297 -19.60 -19.53 -3.58
N SER A 298 -19.18 -19.98 -4.77
CA SER A 298 -20.03 -20.69 -5.72
C SER A 298 -20.65 -21.95 -5.09
N ASP A 299 -21.75 -22.38 -5.65
CA ASP A 299 -22.40 -23.63 -5.25
C ASP A 299 -22.74 -23.67 -3.75
N ASN A 300 -23.53 -22.66 -3.31
CA ASN A 300 -24.06 -22.52 -1.96
C ASN A 300 -25.56 -22.18 -2.00
N GLN A 301 -26.13 -21.80 -0.86
CA GLN A 301 -27.52 -21.37 -0.74
C GLN A 301 -27.63 -19.89 -0.32
N LEU A 302 -26.65 -19.09 -0.69
CA LEU A 302 -26.58 -17.68 -0.32
C LEU A 302 -27.71 -16.87 -0.98
N THR A 303 -28.26 -15.93 -0.25
CA THR A 303 -29.41 -15.11 -0.62
C THR A 303 -29.10 -13.62 -0.49
N GLY A 304 -30.11 -12.77 -0.73
CA GLY A 304 -29.98 -11.32 -0.58
C GLY A 304 -29.41 -10.66 -1.82
N VAL A 305 -28.81 -9.48 -1.63
CA VAL A 305 -28.25 -8.66 -2.70
C VAL A 305 -26.71 -8.67 -2.65
N ILE A 306 -26.07 -8.45 -3.78
CA ILE A 306 -24.64 -8.10 -3.80
C ILE A 306 -24.57 -6.58 -3.53
N PRO A 307 -24.05 -6.12 -2.38
CA PRO A 307 -24.10 -4.72 -2.03
C PRO A 307 -23.03 -3.89 -2.76
N GLY A 308 -23.29 -2.58 -2.85
CA GLY A 308 -22.32 -1.65 -3.46
C GLY A 308 -20.99 -1.56 -2.70
N ASP A 309 -20.97 -1.96 -1.43
CA ASP A 309 -19.77 -2.00 -0.58
C ASP A 309 -18.67 -2.91 -1.10
N ILE A 310 -18.98 -3.80 -2.04
CA ILE A 310 -18.00 -4.63 -2.77
C ILE A 310 -16.85 -3.79 -3.35
N HIS A 311 -17.07 -2.52 -3.68
CA HIS A 311 -16.05 -1.60 -4.18
C HIS A 311 -14.91 -1.32 -3.19
N ARG A 312 -15.09 -1.64 -1.89
CA ARG A 312 -14.05 -1.51 -0.86
C ARG A 312 -12.92 -2.51 -1.05
N LEU A 313 -13.19 -3.66 -1.68
CA LEU A 313 -12.23 -4.72 -1.94
C LEU A 313 -11.35 -4.41 -3.17
N LYS A 314 -10.55 -3.36 -3.11
CA LYS A 314 -9.81 -2.79 -4.26
C LYS A 314 -8.75 -3.72 -4.87
N ASN A 315 -8.31 -4.74 -4.11
CA ASN A 315 -7.32 -5.70 -4.55
C ASN A 315 -7.93 -6.92 -5.26
N MET A 316 -9.27 -6.97 -5.39
CA MET A 316 -9.99 -8.11 -5.92
C MET A 316 -9.60 -8.41 -7.37
N GLU A 317 -9.25 -9.66 -7.62
CA GLU A 317 -8.87 -10.22 -8.92
C GLU A 317 -9.91 -11.22 -9.41
N GLU A 318 -10.50 -12.01 -8.51
CA GLU A 318 -11.47 -13.05 -8.88
C GLU A 318 -12.68 -13.06 -7.94
N ILE A 319 -13.89 -13.01 -8.53
CA ILE A 319 -15.17 -13.12 -7.84
C ILE A 319 -15.96 -14.27 -8.44
N TRP A 320 -16.20 -15.31 -7.63
CA TRP A 320 -16.96 -16.51 -7.99
C TRP A 320 -18.15 -16.65 -7.03
N LEU A 321 -19.36 -16.30 -7.49
CA LEU A 321 -20.60 -16.35 -6.71
C LEU A 321 -21.69 -17.17 -7.44
N SER A 322 -21.31 -17.97 -8.45
CA SER A 322 -22.26 -18.74 -9.25
C SER A 322 -23.04 -19.78 -8.43
N ASN A 323 -24.17 -20.21 -8.95
CA ASN A 323 -25.03 -21.23 -8.33
C ASN A 323 -25.39 -20.89 -6.88
N ASN A 324 -26.04 -19.75 -6.71
CA ASN A 324 -26.58 -19.25 -5.45
C ASN A 324 -27.99 -18.67 -5.66
N GLN A 325 -28.52 -17.94 -4.70
CA GLN A 325 -29.82 -17.31 -4.79
C GLN A 325 -29.76 -15.79 -4.66
N PHE A 326 -28.63 -15.18 -5.06
CA PHE A 326 -28.50 -13.72 -5.04
C PHE A 326 -29.54 -13.08 -5.95
N SER A 327 -30.13 -11.98 -5.48
CA SER A 327 -31.20 -11.27 -6.16
C SER A 327 -30.93 -9.76 -6.18
N GLY A 328 -31.88 -8.98 -6.69
CA GLY A 328 -31.72 -7.53 -6.82
C GLY A 328 -30.88 -7.13 -8.01
N HIS A 329 -30.49 -5.88 -8.09
CA HIS A 329 -29.72 -5.35 -9.21
C HIS A 329 -28.24 -5.64 -9.08
N LEU A 330 -27.58 -5.93 -10.21
CA LEU A 330 -26.13 -5.99 -10.29
C LEU A 330 -25.53 -4.61 -9.90
N PRO A 331 -24.77 -4.50 -8.80
CA PRO A 331 -24.27 -3.22 -8.35
C PRO A 331 -23.21 -2.68 -9.31
N TYR A 332 -23.42 -1.48 -9.86
CA TYR A 332 -22.44 -0.88 -10.79
C TYR A 332 -21.07 -0.63 -10.15
N GLN A 333 -21.02 -0.57 -8.83
CA GLN A 333 -19.76 -0.41 -8.06
C GLN A 333 -18.77 -1.56 -8.27
N ILE A 334 -19.23 -2.76 -8.65
CA ILE A 334 -18.36 -3.90 -8.97
C ILE A 334 -17.41 -3.57 -10.13
N PHE A 335 -17.85 -2.71 -11.06
CA PHE A 335 -17.06 -2.28 -12.21
C PHE A 335 -15.99 -1.23 -11.86
N SER A 336 -15.85 -0.85 -10.59
CA SER A 336 -14.72 -0.05 -10.10
C SER A 336 -13.51 -0.86 -9.67
N LEU A 337 -13.63 -2.20 -9.64
CA LEU A 337 -12.58 -3.14 -9.23
C LEU A 337 -11.58 -3.35 -10.39
N LYS A 338 -10.67 -2.42 -10.58
CA LYS A 338 -9.80 -2.35 -11.76
C LYS A 338 -8.87 -3.55 -11.95
N ASN A 339 -8.57 -4.30 -10.89
CA ASN A 339 -7.73 -5.50 -10.94
C ASN A 339 -8.50 -6.76 -11.32
N LEU A 340 -9.83 -6.68 -11.45
CA LEU A 340 -10.68 -7.83 -11.68
C LEU A 340 -10.38 -8.48 -13.02
N THR A 341 -10.08 -9.78 -12.97
CA THR A 341 -9.80 -10.65 -14.12
C THR A 341 -10.92 -11.65 -14.36
N HIS A 342 -11.58 -12.12 -13.28
CA HIS A 342 -12.66 -13.10 -13.38
C HIS A 342 -13.88 -12.68 -12.58
N LEU A 343 -15.02 -12.61 -13.25
CA LEU A 343 -16.32 -12.34 -12.64
C LEU A 343 -17.32 -13.40 -13.05
N ASN A 344 -17.68 -14.28 -12.13
CA ASN A 344 -18.71 -15.30 -12.33
C ASN A 344 -19.87 -15.13 -11.34
N LEU A 345 -21.01 -14.68 -11.86
CA LEU A 345 -22.26 -14.51 -11.11
C LEU A 345 -23.39 -15.37 -11.70
N SER A 346 -23.04 -16.37 -12.50
CA SER A 346 -24.03 -17.21 -13.22
C SER A 346 -24.94 -17.98 -12.27
N SER A 347 -26.10 -18.38 -12.78
CA SER A 347 -27.11 -19.18 -12.04
C SER A 347 -27.48 -18.53 -10.69
N ASN A 348 -28.05 -17.35 -10.79
CA ASN A 348 -28.58 -16.56 -9.69
C ASN A 348 -29.94 -15.94 -10.08
N LYS A 349 -30.43 -14.97 -9.30
CA LYS A 349 -31.67 -14.24 -9.57
C LYS A 349 -31.39 -12.73 -9.74
N LEU A 350 -30.21 -12.40 -10.27
CA LEU A 350 -29.78 -11.01 -10.46
C LEU A 350 -30.58 -10.36 -11.59
N SER A 351 -30.94 -9.11 -11.40
CA SER A 351 -31.77 -8.32 -12.31
C SER A 351 -31.14 -6.96 -12.64
N GLY A 352 -31.90 -6.10 -13.30
CA GLY A 352 -31.41 -4.79 -13.74
C GLY A 352 -30.67 -4.87 -15.05
N ASN A 353 -29.89 -3.83 -15.34
CA ASN A 353 -29.15 -3.68 -16.60
C ASN A 353 -27.65 -3.89 -16.37
N LEU A 354 -26.96 -4.42 -17.38
CA LEU A 354 -25.50 -4.35 -17.42
C LEU A 354 -25.09 -2.89 -17.67
N SER A 355 -24.31 -2.33 -16.73
CA SER A 355 -23.88 -0.92 -16.80
C SER A 355 -22.79 -0.71 -17.85
N GLU A 356 -22.78 0.45 -18.51
CA GLU A 356 -21.69 0.94 -19.36
C GLU A 356 -20.34 0.93 -18.62
N ALA A 357 -20.35 1.12 -17.31
CA ALA A 357 -19.14 1.03 -16.47
C ALA A 357 -18.40 -0.31 -16.55
N VAL A 358 -18.99 -1.34 -17.17
CA VAL A 358 -18.32 -2.64 -17.42
C VAL A 358 -17.02 -2.45 -18.19
N GLY A 359 -16.96 -1.48 -19.11
CA GLY A 359 -15.76 -1.12 -19.86
C GLY A 359 -14.56 -0.68 -19.01
N ASN A 360 -14.78 -0.32 -17.73
CA ASN A 360 -13.67 0.04 -16.82
C ASN A 360 -12.79 -1.15 -16.40
N LEU A 361 -13.27 -2.38 -16.59
CA LEU A 361 -12.57 -3.60 -16.18
C LEU A 361 -11.51 -4.04 -17.20
N GLN A 362 -10.52 -3.21 -17.41
CA GLN A 362 -9.49 -3.37 -18.46
C GLN A 362 -8.62 -4.64 -18.33
N HIS A 363 -8.70 -5.35 -17.21
CA HIS A 363 -8.00 -6.61 -16.97
C HIS A 363 -8.91 -7.84 -17.05
N LEU A 364 -10.21 -7.63 -17.31
CA LEU A 364 -11.17 -8.71 -17.31
C LEU A 364 -10.91 -9.69 -18.47
N VAL A 365 -10.80 -10.97 -18.11
CA VAL A 365 -10.60 -12.11 -19.02
C VAL A 365 -11.87 -12.95 -19.11
N TYR A 366 -12.60 -13.07 -18.02
CA TYR A 366 -13.76 -13.93 -17.90
C TYR A 366 -14.94 -13.17 -17.29
N LEU A 367 -16.06 -13.06 -18.03
CA LEU A 367 -17.33 -12.50 -17.57
C LEU A 367 -18.46 -13.51 -17.81
N ASN A 368 -19.02 -14.04 -16.74
CA ASN A 368 -20.15 -14.95 -16.80
C ASN A 368 -21.33 -14.47 -15.95
N LEU A 369 -22.40 -14.09 -16.62
CA LEU A 369 -23.69 -13.68 -16.03
C LEU A 369 -24.83 -14.61 -16.51
N TRP A 370 -24.50 -15.79 -17.04
CA TRP A 370 -25.43 -16.77 -17.54
C TRP A 370 -26.52 -17.13 -16.50
N ASP A 371 -27.73 -17.37 -16.96
CA ASP A 371 -28.85 -17.84 -16.14
C ASP A 371 -29.14 -16.90 -14.95
N ASN A 372 -29.66 -15.71 -15.32
CA ASN A 372 -30.10 -14.66 -14.41
C ASN A 372 -31.35 -13.95 -14.99
N ASP A 373 -31.78 -12.87 -14.34
CA ASP A 373 -32.91 -12.02 -14.78
C ASP A 373 -32.43 -10.66 -15.35
N ILE A 374 -31.19 -10.57 -15.85
CA ILE A 374 -30.59 -9.34 -16.37
C ILE A 374 -31.34 -8.89 -17.63
N SER A 375 -31.67 -7.61 -17.71
CA SER A 375 -32.46 -6.97 -18.75
C SER A 375 -31.71 -5.80 -19.40
N GLY A 376 -32.43 -4.97 -20.17
CA GLY A 376 -31.81 -3.83 -20.87
C GLY A 376 -31.08 -4.27 -22.13
N THR A 377 -30.02 -3.58 -22.48
CA THR A 377 -29.21 -3.81 -23.67
C THR A 377 -27.77 -4.18 -23.30
N ILE A 378 -27.04 -4.78 -24.21
CA ILE A 378 -25.59 -4.98 -24.09
C ILE A 378 -24.94 -3.61 -24.31
N PRO A 379 -24.18 -3.06 -23.35
CA PRO A 379 -23.51 -1.77 -23.53
C PRO A 379 -22.39 -1.84 -24.57
N ARG A 380 -22.17 -0.77 -25.31
CA ARG A 380 -21.09 -0.68 -26.30
C ARG A 380 -19.70 -0.78 -25.70
N ASP A 381 -19.59 -0.31 -24.46
CA ASP A 381 -18.36 -0.33 -23.65
C ASP A 381 -17.81 -1.74 -23.39
N ILE A 382 -18.59 -2.79 -23.70
CA ILE A 382 -18.09 -4.18 -23.70
C ILE A 382 -16.93 -4.34 -24.70
N GLY A 383 -16.90 -3.52 -25.76
CA GLY A 383 -15.84 -3.49 -26.74
C GLY A 383 -14.50 -2.95 -26.24
N ASP A 384 -14.49 -2.33 -25.06
CA ASP A 384 -13.28 -1.78 -24.44
C ASP A 384 -12.48 -2.84 -23.67
N LEU A 385 -13.06 -4.03 -23.46
CA LEU A 385 -12.48 -5.12 -22.69
C LEU A 385 -11.45 -5.91 -23.50
N SER A 386 -10.33 -5.30 -23.83
CA SER A 386 -9.32 -5.82 -24.76
C SER A 386 -8.68 -7.17 -24.37
N LYS A 387 -8.85 -7.63 -23.13
CA LYS A 387 -8.34 -8.91 -22.63
C LYS A 387 -9.43 -9.97 -22.46
N LEU A 388 -10.69 -9.64 -22.73
CA LEU A 388 -11.80 -10.53 -22.49
C LEU A 388 -11.75 -11.72 -23.46
N GLU A 389 -11.67 -12.93 -22.91
CA GLU A 389 -11.66 -14.19 -23.67
C GLU A 389 -13.00 -14.91 -23.62
N PHE A 390 -13.71 -14.78 -22.50
CA PHE A 390 -14.99 -15.44 -22.27
C PHE A 390 -16.07 -14.44 -21.87
N LEU A 391 -17.13 -14.34 -22.69
CA LEU A 391 -18.33 -13.55 -22.41
C LEU A 391 -19.56 -14.44 -22.48
N SER A 392 -20.25 -14.62 -21.34
CA SER A 392 -21.53 -15.32 -21.29
C SER A 392 -22.60 -14.46 -20.63
N LEU A 393 -23.60 -14.08 -21.42
CA LEU A 393 -24.82 -13.38 -21.01
C LEU A 393 -26.07 -14.21 -21.33
N GLY A 394 -25.90 -15.50 -21.70
CA GLY A 394 -26.98 -16.39 -22.09
C GLY A 394 -28.04 -16.58 -21.01
N LYS A 395 -29.24 -16.97 -21.39
CA LYS A 395 -30.38 -17.26 -20.51
C LYS A 395 -30.68 -16.09 -19.54
N ASN A 396 -31.02 -14.96 -20.17
CA ASN A 396 -31.35 -13.69 -19.49
C ASN A 396 -32.58 -13.04 -20.19
N LYS A 397 -32.83 -11.77 -19.85
CA LYS A 397 -33.93 -10.98 -20.45
C LYS A 397 -33.40 -9.80 -21.29
N ILE A 398 -32.17 -9.89 -21.80
CA ILE A 398 -31.48 -8.84 -22.55
C ILE A 398 -32.16 -8.66 -23.91
N ARG A 399 -32.34 -7.41 -24.32
CA ARG A 399 -33.00 -6.98 -25.56
C ARG A 399 -32.15 -6.03 -26.38
N GLY A 400 -32.67 -5.56 -27.52
CA GLY A 400 -31.97 -4.69 -28.46
C GLY A 400 -30.93 -5.42 -29.28
N THR A 401 -30.07 -4.70 -29.94
CA THR A 401 -29.11 -5.24 -30.89
C THR A 401 -27.81 -5.70 -30.22
N ILE A 402 -27.10 -6.61 -30.85
CA ILE A 402 -25.73 -6.94 -30.51
C ILE A 402 -24.86 -5.76 -30.94
N PRO A 403 -24.13 -5.08 -30.03
CA PRO A 403 -23.30 -3.94 -30.39
C PRO A 403 -22.11 -4.36 -31.28
N THR A 404 -21.85 -3.58 -32.33
CA THR A 404 -20.74 -3.81 -33.24
C THR A 404 -19.39 -3.77 -32.53
N GLU A 405 -19.29 -3.03 -31.46
CA GLU A 405 -18.10 -2.84 -30.64
C GLU A 405 -17.56 -4.14 -30.03
N ILE A 406 -18.40 -5.20 -29.89
CA ILE A 406 -17.91 -6.52 -29.48
C ILE A 406 -16.83 -7.05 -30.43
N GLY A 407 -16.89 -6.68 -31.73
CA GLY A 407 -15.86 -7.02 -32.73
C GLY A 407 -14.49 -6.39 -32.44
N ASN A 408 -14.39 -5.45 -31.51
CA ASN A 408 -13.11 -4.85 -31.08
C ASN A 408 -12.36 -5.76 -30.12
N VAL A 409 -13.05 -6.71 -29.47
CA VAL A 409 -12.47 -7.61 -28.45
C VAL A 409 -11.71 -8.76 -29.12
N LYS A 410 -10.55 -8.47 -29.68
CA LYS A 410 -9.78 -9.44 -30.49
C LYS A 410 -9.26 -10.65 -29.70
N SER A 411 -9.29 -10.60 -28.38
CA SER A 411 -8.98 -11.72 -27.48
C SER A 411 -10.11 -12.74 -27.35
N LEU A 412 -11.32 -12.41 -27.78
CA LEU A 412 -12.52 -13.20 -27.49
C LEU A 412 -12.45 -14.60 -28.10
N VAL A 413 -12.61 -15.62 -27.25
CA VAL A 413 -12.60 -17.03 -27.57
C VAL A 413 -14.03 -17.62 -27.55
N SER A 414 -14.86 -17.14 -26.62
CA SER A 414 -16.22 -17.62 -26.43
C SER A 414 -17.19 -16.46 -26.24
N LEU A 415 -18.24 -16.44 -27.08
CA LEU A 415 -19.35 -15.49 -26.99
C LEU A 415 -20.66 -16.26 -26.88
N ALA A 416 -21.32 -16.18 -25.74
CA ALA A 416 -22.58 -16.83 -25.44
C ALA A 416 -23.66 -15.80 -25.08
N LEU A 417 -24.59 -15.53 -26.01
CA LEU A 417 -25.71 -14.58 -25.88
C LEU A 417 -27.06 -15.26 -26.04
N PHE A 418 -27.10 -16.57 -26.05
CA PHE A 418 -28.28 -17.39 -26.33
C PHE A 418 -29.39 -17.21 -25.27
N GLU A 419 -30.62 -17.59 -25.65
CA GLU A 419 -31.79 -17.54 -24.77
C GLU A 419 -32.00 -16.16 -24.15
N ASN A 420 -32.13 -15.15 -25.02
CA ASN A 420 -32.39 -13.77 -24.70
C ASN A 420 -33.51 -13.21 -25.61
N LYS A 421 -33.65 -11.89 -25.65
CA LYS A 421 -34.61 -11.18 -26.52
C LYS A 421 -33.87 -10.24 -27.50
N LEU A 422 -32.66 -10.63 -27.91
CA LEU A 422 -31.86 -9.85 -28.84
C LEU A 422 -32.52 -9.78 -30.20
N GLU A 423 -32.46 -8.65 -30.87
CA GLU A 423 -33.08 -8.33 -32.14
C GLU A 423 -32.09 -7.67 -33.10
N GLY A 424 -32.53 -7.38 -34.34
CA GLY A 424 -31.65 -6.85 -35.38
C GLY A 424 -30.76 -7.91 -36.01
N SER A 425 -29.79 -7.49 -36.80
CA SER A 425 -28.88 -8.35 -37.50
C SER A 425 -27.66 -8.77 -36.67
N ILE A 426 -27.07 -9.90 -37.06
CA ILE A 426 -25.76 -10.32 -36.53
C ILE A 426 -24.69 -9.35 -37.08
N PRO A 427 -23.90 -8.68 -36.22
CA PRO A 427 -22.88 -7.76 -36.70
C PRO A 427 -21.75 -8.43 -37.48
N ASN A 428 -21.40 -7.93 -38.65
CA ASN A 428 -20.31 -8.47 -39.48
C ASN A 428 -18.96 -8.49 -38.72
N ASN A 429 -18.74 -7.51 -37.84
CA ASN A 429 -17.50 -7.41 -37.05
C ASN A 429 -17.21 -8.65 -36.17
N LEU A 430 -18.22 -9.49 -35.90
CA LEU A 430 -18.00 -10.74 -35.16
C LEU A 430 -17.19 -11.76 -35.99
N THR A 431 -17.25 -11.68 -37.31
CA THR A 431 -16.47 -12.54 -38.20
C THR A 431 -14.97 -12.21 -38.18
N GLU A 432 -14.63 -10.98 -37.76
CA GLU A 432 -13.25 -10.50 -37.67
C GLU A 432 -12.54 -10.90 -36.37
N LEU A 433 -13.19 -11.67 -35.48
CA LEU A 433 -12.62 -12.10 -34.21
C LEU A 433 -11.68 -13.31 -34.44
N PRO A 434 -10.34 -13.10 -34.39
CA PRO A 434 -9.38 -14.12 -34.86
C PRO A 434 -9.31 -15.35 -33.95
N ASN A 435 -9.70 -15.21 -32.68
CA ASN A 435 -9.58 -16.25 -31.67
C ASN A 435 -10.90 -16.94 -31.34
N LEU A 436 -12.01 -16.52 -31.99
CA LEU A 436 -13.34 -17.00 -31.65
C LEU A 436 -13.50 -18.48 -31.98
N LYS A 437 -13.82 -19.30 -30.97
CA LYS A 437 -14.06 -20.74 -31.08
C LYS A 437 -15.51 -21.13 -30.86
N TYR A 438 -16.22 -20.38 -30.04
CA TYR A 438 -17.62 -20.60 -29.69
C TYR A 438 -18.44 -19.33 -29.94
N LEU A 439 -19.50 -19.46 -30.75
CA LEU A 439 -20.52 -18.44 -30.97
C LEU A 439 -21.91 -19.04 -30.74
N GLY A 440 -22.55 -18.66 -29.64
CA GLY A 440 -23.91 -19.10 -29.28
C GLY A 440 -24.89 -17.95 -29.26
N LEU A 441 -25.72 -17.81 -30.30
CA LEU A 441 -26.75 -16.77 -30.43
C LEU A 441 -28.16 -17.36 -30.51
N PHE A 442 -28.30 -18.65 -30.28
CA PHE A 442 -29.57 -19.37 -30.44
C PHE A 442 -30.67 -18.87 -29.48
N SER A 443 -31.92 -19.10 -29.86
CA SER A 443 -33.09 -18.71 -29.07
C SER A 443 -33.10 -17.20 -28.75
N ASN A 444 -33.11 -16.39 -29.83
CA ASN A 444 -33.25 -14.94 -29.81
C ASN A 444 -34.25 -14.49 -30.89
N ASN A 445 -34.36 -13.19 -31.15
CA ASN A 445 -35.22 -12.62 -32.21
C ASN A 445 -34.39 -12.01 -33.37
N LEU A 446 -33.20 -12.54 -33.61
CA LEU A 446 -32.28 -12.01 -34.64
C LEU A 446 -32.87 -12.20 -36.06
N ILE A 447 -32.67 -11.20 -36.90
CA ILE A 447 -33.19 -11.14 -38.29
C ILE A 447 -32.06 -10.91 -39.29
N GLY A 448 -32.42 -11.00 -40.60
CA GLY A 448 -31.47 -10.71 -41.68
C GLY A 448 -30.63 -11.92 -42.06
N TYR A 449 -29.41 -11.68 -42.52
CA TYR A 449 -28.55 -12.73 -43.06
C TYR A 449 -27.50 -13.20 -42.02
N VAL A 450 -27.04 -14.44 -42.24
CA VAL A 450 -25.85 -14.96 -41.52
C VAL A 450 -24.62 -14.50 -42.26
N PRO A 451 -23.71 -13.77 -41.58
CA PRO A 451 -22.49 -13.24 -42.22
C PRO A 451 -21.62 -14.38 -42.81
N ASP A 452 -21.33 -14.31 -44.10
CA ASP A 452 -20.60 -15.33 -44.85
C ASP A 452 -19.18 -15.56 -44.33
N TYR A 453 -18.54 -14.51 -43.87
CA TYR A 453 -17.16 -14.52 -43.35
C TYR A 453 -16.97 -15.32 -42.05
N PHE A 454 -18.02 -15.82 -41.38
CA PHE A 454 -17.84 -16.81 -40.31
C PHE A 454 -17.15 -18.09 -40.83
N MET A 455 -17.25 -18.34 -42.11
CA MET A 455 -16.64 -19.50 -42.76
C MET A 455 -15.13 -19.33 -42.97
N ASP A 456 -14.66 -18.09 -43.02
CA ASP A 456 -13.22 -17.76 -43.11
C ASP A 456 -12.51 -17.84 -41.77
N ASN A 457 -13.25 -17.90 -40.66
CA ASN A 457 -12.69 -18.03 -39.32
C ASN A 457 -12.24 -19.45 -39.04
N SER A 458 -10.98 -19.75 -39.33
CA SER A 458 -10.37 -21.08 -39.17
C SER A 458 -10.37 -21.62 -37.71
N ASN A 459 -10.65 -20.78 -36.73
CA ASN A 459 -10.67 -21.14 -35.30
C ASN A 459 -12.07 -21.47 -34.78
N LEU A 460 -13.14 -21.10 -35.49
CA LEU A 460 -14.52 -21.37 -35.06
C LEU A 460 -14.81 -22.87 -35.04
N ARG A 461 -15.32 -23.37 -33.90
CA ARG A 461 -15.61 -24.80 -33.67
C ARG A 461 -17.09 -25.07 -33.38
N TYR A 462 -17.74 -24.06 -32.77
CA TYR A 462 -19.15 -24.15 -32.37
C TYR A 462 -19.87 -22.89 -32.87
N LEU A 463 -20.85 -23.09 -33.73
CA LEU A 463 -21.73 -22.04 -34.22
C LEU A 463 -23.18 -22.45 -33.99
N ARG A 464 -23.86 -21.73 -33.09
CA ARG A 464 -25.28 -21.97 -32.81
C ARG A 464 -26.09 -20.70 -33.03
N LEU A 465 -26.91 -20.73 -34.08
CA LEU A 465 -27.82 -19.66 -34.52
C LEU A 465 -29.27 -20.11 -34.54
N ASP A 466 -29.56 -21.34 -34.10
CA ASP A 466 -30.86 -21.93 -34.13
C ASP A 466 -31.93 -21.14 -33.35
N LYS A 467 -33.20 -21.28 -33.73
CA LYS A 467 -34.33 -20.60 -33.09
C LYS A 467 -34.18 -19.08 -33.08
N ASN A 468 -34.05 -18.50 -34.27
CA ASN A 468 -34.04 -17.06 -34.53
C ASN A 468 -35.00 -16.77 -35.72
N ASN A 469 -35.00 -15.52 -36.23
CA ASN A 469 -35.78 -15.10 -37.40
C ASN A 469 -34.89 -14.75 -38.58
N LEU A 470 -33.73 -15.40 -38.71
CA LEU A 470 -32.80 -15.19 -39.83
C LEU A 470 -33.42 -15.64 -41.14
N THR A 471 -33.23 -14.87 -42.22
CA THR A 471 -33.90 -15.06 -43.50
C THR A 471 -32.98 -15.51 -44.63
N GLU A 472 -31.70 -15.25 -44.50
CA GLU A 472 -30.73 -15.52 -45.56
C GLU A 472 -29.46 -16.13 -44.99
N ILE A 473 -28.93 -17.13 -45.73
CA ILE A 473 -27.64 -17.73 -45.48
C ILE A 473 -27.04 -18.09 -46.85
N ASP A 474 -25.83 -17.67 -47.12
CA ASP A 474 -25.14 -18.02 -48.37
C ASP A 474 -24.49 -19.39 -48.25
N HIS A 475 -25.24 -20.39 -48.67
CA HIS A 475 -24.78 -21.76 -48.64
C HIS A 475 -23.69 -22.04 -49.70
N ASP A 476 -23.69 -21.31 -50.83
CA ASP A 476 -22.70 -21.51 -51.89
C ASP A 476 -21.33 -20.96 -51.48
N ALA A 477 -21.30 -19.82 -50.77
CA ALA A 477 -20.09 -19.30 -50.13
C ALA A 477 -19.52 -20.32 -49.11
N MET A 478 -20.39 -20.94 -48.32
CA MET A 478 -19.99 -21.99 -47.36
C MET A 478 -19.39 -23.21 -48.03
N CYS A 479 -19.86 -23.59 -49.21
CA CYS A 479 -19.37 -24.76 -49.93
C CYS A 479 -18.09 -24.46 -50.74
N GLY A 480 -17.89 -23.22 -51.17
CA GLY A 480 -16.83 -22.84 -52.11
C GLY A 480 -15.53 -22.33 -51.47
N SER A 481 -15.56 -21.88 -50.23
CA SER A 481 -14.47 -21.14 -49.57
C SER A 481 -13.27 -22.00 -49.15
N GLY A 482 -13.20 -23.27 -49.42
CA GLY A 482 -12.16 -24.15 -48.86
C GLY A 482 -12.30 -24.38 -47.37
N PHE A 483 -13.46 -24.05 -46.82
CA PHE A 483 -13.77 -24.19 -45.41
C PHE A 483 -13.64 -25.64 -44.97
N ASN A 484 -12.83 -25.91 -43.96
CA ASN A 484 -12.64 -27.24 -43.42
C ASN A 484 -13.74 -27.58 -42.41
N TRP A 485 -14.83 -28.19 -42.87
CA TRP A 485 -15.94 -28.64 -42.03
C TRP A 485 -15.52 -29.63 -40.94
N ASP A 486 -14.44 -30.36 -41.13
CA ASP A 486 -13.90 -31.30 -40.13
C ASP A 486 -13.43 -30.58 -38.85
N ASN A 487 -13.22 -29.27 -38.93
CA ASN A 487 -12.90 -28.45 -37.77
C ASN A 487 -14.13 -28.08 -36.93
N PHE A 488 -15.36 -28.13 -37.47
CA PHE A 488 -16.56 -27.88 -36.66
C PHE A 488 -16.91 -29.09 -35.80
N ILE A 489 -17.12 -28.83 -34.51
CA ILE A 489 -17.63 -29.81 -33.56
C ILE A 489 -19.15 -29.71 -33.50
N TYR A 490 -19.71 -28.51 -33.63
CA TYR A 490 -21.15 -28.31 -33.62
C TYR A 490 -21.55 -27.09 -34.47
N TYR A 491 -22.55 -27.32 -35.36
CA TYR A 491 -23.13 -26.28 -36.20
C TYR A 491 -24.64 -26.44 -36.20
N ASP A 492 -25.40 -25.41 -35.83
CA ASP A 492 -26.86 -25.42 -35.84
C ASP A 492 -27.41 -24.06 -36.25
N VAL A 493 -28.12 -24.02 -37.34
CA VAL A 493 -28.85 -22.84 -37.85
C VAL A 493 -30.34 -23.14 -38.02
N SER A 494 -30.82 -24.24 -37.45
CA SER A 494 -32.22 -24.71 -37.59
C SER A 494 -33.22 -23.72 -36.97
N LYS A 495 -34.49 -23.93 -37.26
CA LYS A 495 -35.60 -23.14 -36.71
C LYS A 495 -35.40 -21.63 -36.91
N ASN A 496 -35.01 -21.27 -38.14
CA ASN A 496 -34.95 -19.92 -38.66
C ASN A 496 -35.95 -19.78 -39.81
N SER A 497 -36.01 -18.61 -40.47
CA SER A 497 -36.94 -18.33 -41.58
C SER A 497 -36.25 -18.36 -42.94
N PHE A 498 -35.26 -19.24 -43.13
CA PHE A 498 -34.52 -19.35 -44.39
C PHE A 498 -35.40 -19.80 -45.54
N ASN A 499 -35.30 -19.10 -46.65
CA ASN A 499 -36.03 -19.42 -47.89
C ASN A 499 -35.28 -20.41 -48.81
N ASN A 500 -34.08 -20.83 -48.42
CA ASN A 500 -33.15 -21.58 -49.26
C ASN A 500 -33.23 -23.08 -48.99
N THR A 501 -33.00 -23.87 -50.04
CA THR A 501 -32.78 -25.32 -49.96
C THR A 501 -31.39 -25.61 -49.41
N LEU A 502 -31.19 -26.80 -48.80
CA LEU A 502 -29.88 -27.25 -48.32
C LEU A 502 -28.82 -27.22 -49.42
N PRO A 503 -27.59 -26.74 -49.16
CA PRO A 503 -26.53 -26.76 -50.17
C PRO A 503 -26.07 -28.16 -50.51
N VAL A 504 -25.66 -28.34 -51.76
CA VAL A 504 -25.24 -29.64 -52.34
C VAL A 504 -24.01 -30.20 -51.61
N CYS A 505 -23.17 -29.38 -51.00
CA CYS A 505 -21.97 -29.83 -50.27
C CYS A 505 -22.26 -30.60 -48.97
N PHE A 506 -23.51 -30.62 -48.49
CA PHE A 506 -23.94 -31.41 -47.35
C PHE A 506 -24.31 -32.87 -47.66
N GLU A 507 -24.00 -33.38 -48.83
CA GLU A 507 -24.20 -34.79 -49.18
C GLU A 507 -23.18 -35.73 -48.51
N SER A 508 -22.10 -35.24 -47.87
CA SER A 508 -21.15 -36.06 -47.13
C SER A 508 -21.73 -36.58 -45.80
N GLU A 509 -21.44 -37.83 -45.47
CA GLU A 509 -22.02 -38.55 -44.33
C GLU A 509 -21.67 -37.88 -42.96
N THR A 510 -20.53 -37.21 -42.86
CA THR A 510 -20.05 -36.48 -41.67
C THR A 510 -20.87 -35.21 -41.45
N LEU A 511 -21.12 -34.45 -42.50
CA LEU A 511 -21.91 -33.24 -42.47
C LEU A 511 -23.39 -33.52 -42.24
N ARG A 512 -23.91 -34.66 -42.74
CA ARG A 512 -25.25 -35.13 -42.43
C ARG A 512 -25.51 -35.37 -40.95
N LYS A 513 -24.54 -35.84 -40.17
CA LYS A 513 -24.67 -36.00 -38.71
C LYS A 513 -24.78 -34.67 -37.98
N ILE A 514 -23.97 -33.68 -38.35
CA ILE A 514 -23.95 -32.36 -37.74
C ILE A 514 -25.21 -31.56 -38.06
N TYR A 515 -25.74 -31.73 -39.29
CA TYR A 515 -26.84 -30.92 -39.82
C TYR A 515 -28.23 -31.54 -39.68
N VAL A 516 -28.37 -32.90 -39.74
CA VAL A 516 -29.67 -33.60 -39.70
C VAL A 516 -30.30 -33.59 -38.30
N GLU A 517 -29.53 -33.53 -37.24
CA GLU A 517 -30.10 -33.25 -35.92
C GLU A 517 -30.66 -31.83 -35.83
N SER A 518 -30.12 -30.88 -36.62
CA SER A 518 -30.57 -29.50 -36.71
C SER A 518 -31.93 -29.30 -37.41
N PHE A 519 -32.33 -30.17 -38.31
CA PHE A 519 -33.57 -30.05 -39.09
C PHE A 519 -34.69 -31.03 -38.67
N LYS A 520 -34.48 -31.84 -37.66
CA LYS A 520 -35.58 -32.63 -37.09
C LYS A 520 -36.47 -31.71 -36.25
N ASN A 521 -37.70 -31.50 -36.69
CA ASN A 521 -38.79 -30.71 -36.15
C ASN A 521 -38.97 -30.80 -34.63
#